data_615c71e7869d0d1e750a4542c78f51b0
#
_entry.id   615c71e7869d0d1e750a4542c78f51b0
#
_cell.length_a   1.000
_cell.length_b   1.000
_cell.length_c   1.000
_cell.angle_alpha   90.00
_cell.angle_beta   90.00
_cell.angle_gamma   90.00
#
_symmetry.space_group_name_H-M   'P 1'
#
loop_
_entity.id
_entity.type
_entity.pdbx_description
1 polymer ?
#
loop_
_entity_poly.entity_id
_entity_poly.type
_entity_poly.pdbx_seq_one_letter_code
_entity_poly.pdbx_strand_id
1 'polypeptide(L)'
;QDAVAAEASVFWAQDGLKCKARPDWFTRTCSYDLKISVHASKDIGTLRYRAWAEGWMHQGAHVRAGLRANGFPDVAKHRLVVIAPKGPSSVQTYCLELSEHTLDVIELEMESIRKAMVPCVETGIWPGTPDDWETIEIPESALTADLDEEEVAGE
;
A
#
# COMPACT_ATOMS: atom_id res chain seq x y z
N GLN A 1 -2.34 5.14 22.79
CA GLN A 1 -3.56 5.67 22.14
C GLN A 1 -4.42 4.49 21.75
N ASP A 2 -5.66 4.47 22.22
CA ASP A 2 -6.58 3.38 21.93
C ASP A 2 -7.01 3.43 20.45
N ALA A 3 -7.03 2.27 19.80
CA ALA A 3 -7.55 2.15 18.46
C ALA A 3 -9.03 2.53 18.44
N VAL A 4 -9.46 3.30 17.43
CA VAL A 4 -10.87 3.62 17.21
C VAL A 4 -11.54 2.45 16.52
N ALA A 5 -10.89 1.92 15.47
CA ALA A 5 -11.33 0.74 14.73
C ALA A 5 -10.15 0.04 14.03
N ALA A 6 -10.37 -1.22 13.68
CA ALA A 6 -9.52 -2.03 12.82
C ALA A 6 -10.35 -2.56 11.65
N GLU A 7 -9.71 -2.73 10.49
CA GLU A 7 -10.31 -3.29 9.27
C GLU A 7 -11.63 -2.61 8.84
N ALA A 8 -11.83 -1.35 9.25
CA ALA A 8 -13.04 -0.60 8.95
C ALA A 8 -12.96 0.03 7.56
N SER A 9 -13.92 -0.28 6.70
CA SER A 9 -14.04 0.37 5.39
C SER A 9 -14.64 1.75 5.54
N VAL A 10 -13.99 2.76 4.97
CA VAL A 10 -14.48 4.14 4.84
C VAL A 10 -14.77 4.46 3.38
N PHE A 11 -15.85 5.18 3.13
CA PHE A 11 -16.31 5.55 1.80
C PHE A 11 -16.53 7.06 1.75
N TRP A 12 -16.13 7.70 0.66
CA TRP A 12 -16.37 9.12 0.45
C TRP A 12 -16.41 9.46 -1.03
N ALA A 13 -16.77 10.69 -1.34
CA ALA A 13 -16.65 11.23 -2.69
C ALA A 13 -15.58 12.33 -2.68
N GLN A 14 -14.72 12.33 -3.66
CA GLN A 14 -13.67 13.33 -3.85
C GLN A 14 -13.40 13.55 -5.33
N ASP A 15 -13.33 14.82 -5.75
CA ASP A 15 -13.10 15.21 -7.14
C ASP A 15 -14.04 14.52 -8.16
N GLY A 16 -15.29 14.26 -7.77
CA GLY A 16 -16.27 13.57 -8.60
C GLY A 16 -16.18 12.05 -8.59
N LEU A 17 -15.19 11.48 -7.94
CA LEU A 17 -14.97 10.03 -7.85
C LEU A 17 -15.50 9.46 -6.54
N LYS A 18 -16.03 8.22 -6.59
CA LYS A 18 -16.35 7.42 -5.41
C LYS A 18 -15.09 6.74 -4.93
N CYS A 19 -14.71 7.04 -3.70
CA CYS A 19 -13.49 6.54 -3.08
C CYS A 19 -13.80 5.56 -1.95
N LYS A 20 -12.89 4.62 -1.72
CA LYS A 20 -12.93 3.65 -0.62
C LYS A 20 -11.53 3.41 -0.09
N ALA A 21 -11.38 3.33 1.23
CA ALA A 21 -10.17 2.84 1.87
C ALA A 21 -10.53 1.89 3.02
N ARG A 22 -9.57 1.06 3.40
CA ARG A 22 -9.66 0.19 4.57
C ARG A 22 -8.29 0.14 5.25
N PRO A 23 -8.03 1.01 6.24
CA PRO A 23 -6.84 0.90 7.06
C PRO A 23 -6.88 -0.37 7.91
N ASP A 24 -5.72 -0.96 8.20
CA ASP A 24 -5.64 -2.12 9.10
C ASP A 24 -6.12 -1.72 10.51
N TRP A 25 -5.67 -0.56 11.00
CA TRP A 25 -6.28 0.10 12.17
C TRP A 25 -6.01 1.61 12.17
N PHE A 26 -6.75 2.34 12.98
CA PHE A 26 -6.53 3.76 13.16
C PHE A 26 -6.94 4.24 14.56
N THR A 27 -6.35 5.37 14.95
CA THR A 27 -6.69 6.17 16.12
C THR A 27 -7.29 7.50 15.66
N ARG A 28 -7.62 8.39 16.59
CA ARG A 28 -8.12 9.73 16.23
C ARG A 28 -7.10 10.59 15.50
N THR A 29 -5.81 10.30 15.61
CA THR A 29 -4.71 11.14 15.08
C THR A 29 -3.77 10.44 14.12
N CYS A 30 -3.88 9.11 13.97
CA CYS A 30 -2.94 8.33 13.18
C CYS A 30 -3.63 7.10 12.57
N SER A 31 -3.34 6.80 11.32
CA SER A 31 -3.67 5.53 10.69
C SER A 31 -2.45 4.62 10.59
N TYR A 32 -2.68 3.33 10.49
CA TYR A 32 -1.64 2.30 10.49
C TYR A 32 -1.92 1.27 9.40
N ASP A 33 -0.84 0.77 8.81
CA ASP A 33 -0.88 -0.26 7.79
C ASP A 33 0.27 -1.25 8.00
N LEU A 34 -0.05 -2.54 7.91
CA LEU A 34 0.89 -3.64 8.08
C LEU A 34 1.38 -4.11 6.72
N LYS A 35 2.69 -4.15 6.54
CA LYS A 35 3.33 -4.63 5.32
C LYS A 35 4.24 -5.81 5.62
N ILE A 36 4.21 -6.81 4.76
CA ILE A 36 5.19 -7.88 4.77
C ILE A 36 6.09 -7.69 3.56
N SER A 37 7.39 -7.57 3.77
CA SER A 37 8.34 -7.36 2.69
C SER A 37 9.60 -8.21 2.88
N VAL A 38 9.76 -9.23 2.05
CA VAL A 38 10.96 -10.10 2.03
C VAL A 38 12.23 -9.34 1.66
N HIS A 39 12.09 -8.17 1.04
CA HIS A 39 13.20 -7.34 0.60
C HIS A 39 13.59 -6.23 1.59
N ALA A 40 12.82 -6.03 2.64
CA ALA A 40 13.09 -4.99 3.65
C ALA A 40 14.30 -5.29 4.55
N SER A 41 14.97 -6.41 4.33
CA SER A 41 16.05 -6.90 5.21
C SER A 41 17.38 -6.17 5.09
N LYS A 42 17.53 -5.23 4.13
CA LYS A 42 18.85 -4.66 3.81
C LYS A 42 19.16 -3.41 4.63
N ASP A 43 18.37 -2.37 4.51
CA ASP A 43 18.58 -1.10 5.22
C ASP A 43 17.33 -0.19 5.13
N ILE A 44 17.30 0.86 5.96
CA ILE A 44 16.18 1.79 6.04
C ILE A 44 16.05 2.64 4.75
N GLY A 45 17.13 2.91 4.02
CA GLY A 45 17.11 3.65 2.76
C GLY A 45 16.37 2.88 1.68
N THR A 46 16.72 1.59 1.53
CA THR A 46 16.02 0.66 0.65
C THR A 46 14.54 0.59 0.99
N LEU A 47 14.19 0.54 2.28
CA LEU A 47 12.80 0.47 2.72
C LEU A 47 12.02 1.76 2.39
N ARG A 48 12.62 2.94 2.57
CA ARG A 48 12.02 4.22 2.19
C ARG A 48 11.74 4.32 0.69
N TYR A 49 12.71 3.90 -0.13
CA TYR A 49 12.53 3.87 -1.59
C TYR A 49 11.37 2.94 -1.98
N ARG A 50 11.27 1.76 -1.38
CA ARG A 50 10.16 0.83 -1.62
C ARG A 50 8.81 1.41 -1.19
N ALA A 51 8.74 2.06 -0.04
CA ALA A 51 7.52 2.69 0.42
C ALA A 51 6.97 3.71 -0.60
N TRP A 52 7.87 4.39 -1.33
CA TRP A 52 7.50 5.25 -2.43
C TRP A 52 7.16 4.45 -3.70
N ALA A 53 8.04 3.57 -4.15
CA ALA A 53 7.93 2.84 -5.42
C ALA A 53 6.73 1.87 -5.45
N GLU A 54 6.38 1.28 -4.30
CA GLU A 54 5.23 0.36 -4.16
C GLU A 54 3.93 1.10 -3.79
N GLY A 55 3.93 2.44 -3.78
CA GLY A 55 2.74 3.25 -3.55
C GLY A 55 2.22 3.26 -2.10
N TRP A 56 3.00 2.80 -1.11
CA TRP A 56 2.57 2.79 0.29
C TRP A 56 2.31 4.18 0.84
N MET A 57 3.08 5.17 0.36
CA MET A 57 2.87 6.58 0.74
C MET A 57 1.55 7.11 0.17
N HIS A 58 1.23 6.76 -1.08
CA HIS A 58 -0.04 7.12 -1.74
C HIS A 58 -1.23 6.46 -1.03
N GLN A 59 -1.10 5.19 -0.66
CA GLN A 59 -2.11 4.51 0.16
C GLN A 59 -2.33 5.24 1.49
N GLY A 60 -1.26 5.67 2.17
CA GLY A 60 -1.35 6.44 3.42
C GLY A 60 -2.10 7.75 3.27
N ALA A 61 -1.81 8.53 2.21
CA ALA A 61 -2.51 9.77 1.90
C ALA A 61 -4.01 9.52 1.59
N HIS A 62 -4.30 8.49 0.81
CA HIS A 62 -5.67 8.10 0.47
C HIS A 62 -6.48 7.68 1.70
N VAL A 63 -5.88 6.87 2.59
CA VAL A 63 -6.50 6.48 3.89
C VAL A 63 -6.77 7.71 4.74
N ARG A 64 -5.81 8.64 4.84
CA ARG A 64 -5.98 9.89 5.60
C ARG A 64 -7.15 10.72 5.07
N ALA A 65 -7.23 10.92 3.76
CA ALA A 65 -8.32 11.64 3.12
C ALA A 65 -9.68 11.01 3.45
N GLY A 66 -9.77 9.68 3.34
CA GLY A 66 -10.97 8.93 3.67
C GLY A 66 -11.39 9.06 5.14
N LEU A 67 -10.44 8.94 6.08
CA LEU A 67 -10.72 9.09 7.51
C LEU A 67 -11.17 10.52 7.85
N ARG A 68 -10.51 11.55 7.29
CA ARG A 68 -10.92 12.95 7.48
C ARG A 68 -12.33 13.22 6.96
N ALA A 69 -12.68 12.68 5.81
CA ALA A 69 -14.03 12.78 5.24
C ALA A 69 -15.11 12.06 6.06
N ASN A 70 -14.71 11.08 6.88
CA ASN A 70 -15.61 10.29 7.74
C ASN A 70 -15.58 10.72 9.22
N GLY A 71 -15.20 11.95 9.53
CA GLY A 71 -15.31 12.55 10.87
C GLY A 71 -14.09 12.36 11.76
N PHE A 72 -12.94 12.08 11.19
CA PHE A 72 -11.65 12.02 11.90
C PHE A 72 -10.68 13.10 11.38
N PRO A 73 -11.00 14.41 11.55
CA PRO A 73 -10.21 15.50 10.96
C PRO A 73 -8.77 15.59 11.49
N ASP A 74 -8.54 15.10 12.71
CA ASP A 74 -7.25 15.20 13.38
C ASP A 74 -6.25 14.11 12.96
N VAL A 75 -6.60 13.22 12.02
CA VAL A 75 -5.66 12.24 11.48
C VAL A 75 -4.61 12.96 10.65
N ALA A 76 -3.42 13.14 11.24
CA ALA A 76 -2.30 13.90 10.67
C ALA A 76 -1.16 12.98 10.19
N LYS A 77 -1.11 11.73 10.62
CA LYS A 77 -0.01 10.81 10.39
C LYS A 77 -0.49 9.46 9.84
N HIS A 78 0.40 8.82 9.10
CA HIS A 78 0.25 7.42 8.70
C HIS A 78 1.50 6.64 9.08
N ARG A 79 1.33 5.46 9.66
CA ARG A 79 2.42 4.60 10.10
C ARG A 79 2.39 3.26 9.37
N LEU A 80 3.54 2.86 8.87
CA LEU A 80 3.78 1.56 8.28
C LEU A 80 4.52 0.69 9.29
N VAL A 81 3.94 -0.46 9.60
CA VAL A 81 4.61 -1.52 10.37
C VAL A 81 5.04 -2.58 9.37
N VAL A 82 6.36 -2.61 9.07
CA VAL A 82 6.89 -3.51 8.05
C VAL A 82 7.56 -4.70 8.70
N ILE A 83 7.05 -5.89 8.42
CA ILE A 83 7.62 -7.16 8.86
C ILE A 83 8.52 -7.70 7.74
N ALA A 84 9.78 -7.90 8.05
CA ALA A 84 10.78 -8.45 7.15
C ALA A 84 11.24 -9.83 7.64
N PRO A 85 10.85 -10.93 6.99
CA PRO A 85 11.40 -12.25 7.28
C PRO A 85 12.91 -12.27 7.03
N LYS A 86 13.71 -12.79 7.98
CA LYS A 86 15.17 -12.95 7.87
C LYS A 86 15.62 -14.40 7.83
N GLY A 87 14.68 -15.33 7.75
CA GLY A 87 14.88 -16.77 7.74
C GLY A 87 13.71 -17.49 8.38
N PRO A 88 13.74 -18.83 8.46
CA PRO A 88 12.60 -19.63 8.90
C PRO A 88 12.06 -19.29 10.30
N SER A 89 12.91 -18.73 11.17
CA SER A 89 12.56 -18.48 12.57
C SER A 89 12.88 -17.04 13.03
N SER A 90 13.17 -16.13 12.09
CA SER A 90 13.61 -14.78 12.42
C SER A 90 12.89 -13.73 11.60
N VAL A 91 12.35 -12.72 12.28
CA VAL A 91 11.72 -11.56 11.67
C VAL A 91 12.34 -10.28 12.20
N GLN A 92 12.40 -9.25 11.38
CA GLN A 92 12.73 -7.89 11.78
C GLN A 92 11.51 -7.00 11.51
N THR A 93 11.18 -6.14 12.47
CA THR A 93 10.11 -5.18 12.33
C THR A 93 10.70 -3.77 12.17
N TYR A 94 10.16 -3.02 11.22
CA TYR A 94 10.46 -1.62 11.01
C TYR A 94 9.18 -0.81 11.22
N CYS A 95 9.31 0.35 11.86
CA CYS A 95 8.23 1.31 12.01
C CYS A 95 8.60 2.58 11.24
N LEU A 96 7.83 2.91 10.22
CA LEU A 96 7.97 4.12 9.44
C LEU A 96 6.78 5.04 9.73
N GLU A 97 7.02 6.33 9.85
CA GLU A 97 5.97 7.33 10.00
C GLU A 97 6.05 8.31 8.82
N LEU A 98 4.94 8.46 8.12
CA LEU A 98 4.76 9.52 7.14
C LEU A 98 4.28 10.77 7.89
N SER A 99 5.05 11.85 7.76
CA SER A 99 4.70 13.14 8.35
C SER A 99 3.49 13.75 7.66
N GLU A 100 2.83 14.69 8.32
CA GLU A 100 1.74 15.46 7.71
C GLU A 100 2.18 16.11 6.42
N HIS A 101 3.34 16.77 6.41
CA HIS A 101 3.90 17.41 5.21
C HIS A 101 4.08 16.41 4.04
N THR A 102 4.62 15.22 4.30
CA THR A 102 4.77 14.17 3.26
C THR A 102 3.41 13.78 2.70
N LEU A 103 2.43 13.56 3.58
CA LEU A 103 1.07 13.19 3.18
C LEU A 103 0.37 14.30 2.39
N ASP A 104 0.63 15.59 2.71
CA ASP A 104 0.07 16.72 1.99
C ASP A 104 0.63 16.83 0.56
N VAL A 105 1.94 16.63 0.39
CA VAL A 105 2.58 16.62 -0.93
C VAL A 105 2.02 15.50 -1.80
N ILE A 106 1.90 14.29 -1.25
CA ILE A 106 1.33 13.13 -1.97
C ILE A 106 -0.15 13.37 -2.29
N GLU A 107 -0.91 14.02 -1.41
CA GLU A 107 -2.33 14.30 -1.65
C GLU A 107 -2.54 15.26 -2.83
N LEU A 108 -1.67 16.26 -3.00
CA LEU A 108 -1.66 17.14 -4.18
C LEU A 108 -1.38 16.37 -5.48
N GLU A 109 -0.42 15.44 -5.46
CA GLU A 109 -0.15 14.56 -6.60
C GLU A 109 -1.39 13.70 -6.93
N MET A 110 -2.00 13.07 -5.92
CA MET A 110 -3.19 12.26 -6.10
C MET A 110 -4.41 13.07 -6.57
N GLU A 111 -4.54 14.34 -6.20
CA GLU A 111 -5.58 15.22 -6.73
C GLU A 111 -5.43 15.38 -8.25
N SER A 112 -4.21 15.57 -8.73
CA SER A 112 -3.92 15.66 -10.17
C SER A 112 -4.31 14.36 -10.90
N ILE A 113 -3.97 13.22 -10.33
CA ILE A 113 -4.32 11.90 -10.86
C ILE A 113 -5.85 11.72 -10.89
N ARG A 114 -6.55 12.04 -9.81
CA ARG A 114 -8.02 11.94 -9.76
C ARG A 114 -8.70 12.81 -10.81
N LYS A 115 -8.23 14.04 -10.99
CA LYS A 115 -8.74 14.95 -12.05
C LYS A 115 -8.54 14.36 -13.45
N ALA A 116 -7.43 13.69 -13.70
CA ALA A 116 -7.19 12.99 -14.97
C ALA A 116 -8.07 11.73 -15.14
N MET A 117 -8.46 11.08 -14.03
CA MET A 117 -9.33 9.89 -14.07
C MET A 117 -10.80 10.22 -14.37
N VAL A 118 -11.29 11.39 -14.00
CA VAL A 118 -12.72 11.75 -14.16
C VAL A 118 -13.22 11.55 -15.61
N PRO A 119 -12.60 12.13 -16.63
CA PRO A 119 -13.03 11.91 -18.01
C PRO A 119 -12.91 10.45 -18.46
N CYS A 120 -11.97 9.69 -17.91
CA CYS A 120 -11.85 8.26 -18.23
C CYS A 120 -13.02 7.45 -17.64
N VAL A 121 -13.46 7.79 -16.43
CA VAL A 121 -14.64 7.17 -15.81
C VAL A 121 -15.92 7.52 -16.58
N GLU A 122 -16.06 8.76 -17.02
CA GLU A 122 -17.24 9.25 -17.75
C GLU A 122 -17.34 8.65 -19.15
N THR A 123 -16.23 8.50 -19.85
CA THR A 123 -16.20 8.02 -21.24
C THR A 123 -15.97 6.53 -21.38
N GLY A 124 -15.43 5.89 -20.33
CA GLY A 124 -14.93 4.50 -20.39
C GLY A 124 -13.61 4.33 -21.15
N ILE A 125 -12.98 5.42 -21.59
CA ILE A 125 -11.72 5.38 -22.36
C ILE A 125 -10.54 5.65 -21.42
N TRP A 126 -9.64 4.69 -21.33
CA TRP A 126 -8.44 4.76 -20.46
C TRP A 126 -7.18 4.84 -21.33
N PRO A 127 -6.40 5.95 -21.25
CA PRO A 127 -5.16 6.08 -21.99
C PRO A 127 -4.14 5.01 -21.58
N GLY A 128 -3.42 4.47 -22.54
CA GLY A 128 -2.34 3.52 -22.31
C GLY A 128 -2.78 2.07 -22.01
N THR A 129 -4.08 1.77 -22.10
CA THR A 129 -4.54 0.38 -22.08
C THR A 129 -4.23 -0.25 -23.44
N PRO A 130 -3.41 -1.30 -23.53
CA PRO A 130 -3.18 -1.99 -24.79
C PRO A 130 -4.47 -2.67 -25.28
N ASP A 131 -4.67 -2.70 -26.60
CA ASP A 131 -5.82 -3.38 -27.21
C ASP A 131 -5.67 -4.91 -27.17
N ASP A 132 -4.43 -5.39 -26.99
CA ASP A 132 -4.08 -6.81 -26.96
C ASP A 132 -3.72 -7.28 -25.55
N TRP A 133 -4.13 -8.49 -25.22
CA TRP A 133 -3.78 -9.17 -23.97
C TRP A 133 -2.42 -9.86 -24.11
N GLU A 134 -1.51 -9.60 -23.20
CA GLU A 134 -0.24 -10.32 -23.09
C GLU A 134 -0.41 -11.54 -22.18
N THR A 135 -0.02 -12.72 -22.66
CA THR A 135 -0.05 -13.94 -21.84
C THR A 135 1.19 -13.97 -20.96
N ILE A 136 0.97 -14.08 -19.65
CA ILE A 136 2.04 -14.24 -18.67
C ILE A 136 2.12 -15.73 -18.31
N GLU A 137 3.27 -16.33 -18.55
CA GLU A 137 3.56 -17.71 -18.15
C GLU A 137 4.43 -17.75 -16.89
N ILE A 138 4.25 -18.78 -16.10
CA ILE A 138 5.11 -19.01 -14.95
C ILE A 138 6.52 -19.34 -15.48
N PRO A 139 7.59 -18.65 -15.04
CA PRO A 139 8.94 -18.97 -15.46
C PRO A 139 9.32 -20.42 -15.08
N GLU A 140 10.01 -21.13 -15.98
CA GLU A 140 10.44 -22.52 -15.73
C GLU A 140 11.24 -22.64 -14.43
N SER A 141 12.04 -21.64 -14.08
CA SER A 141 12.80 -21.59 -12.82
C SER A 141 11.92 -21.59 -11.56
N ALA A 142 10.65 -21.17 -11.66
CA ALA A 142 9.72 -21.22 -10.54
C ALA A 142 9.03 -22.60 -10.44
N LEU A 143 8.93 -23.34 -11.55
CA LEU A 143 8.34 -24.69 -11.58
C LEU A 143 9.30 -25.76 -11.09
N THR A 144 10.61 -25.52 -11.14
CA THR A 144 11.64 -26.48 -10.71
C THR A 144 12.07 -26.30 -9.25
N ALA A 145 11.77 -25.17 -8.63
CA ALA A 145 12.19 -24.89 -7.25
C ALA A 145 11.59 -25.84 -6.20
N ASP A 146 10.41 -26.40 -6.46
CA ASP A 146 9.75 -27.33 -5.53
C ASP A 146 10.19 -28.80 -5.69
N LEU A 147 10.88 -29.16 -6.79
CA LEU A 147 11.30 -30.55 -7.06
C LEU A 147 12.62 -30.91 -6.38
N ASP A 148 13.47 -29.93 -6.09
CA ASP A 148 14.78 -30.17 -5.47
C ASP A 148 14.69 -30.35 -3.93
N GLU A 149 13.57 -29.99 -3.29
CA GLU A 149 13.39 -30.18 -1.84
C GLU A 149 12.92 -31.58 -1.43
N GLU A 150 12.30 -32.37 -2.34
CA GLU A 150 11.87 -33.72 -2.04
C GLU A 150 12.98 -34.79 -2.15
N GLU A 151 14.08 -34.52 -2.88
CA GLU A 151 15.18 -35.50 -3.03
C GLU A 151 16.14 -35.51 -1.83
N VAL A 152 16.13 -34.49 -0.96
CA VAL A 152 17.05 -34.41 0.19
C VAL A 152 16.47 -35.03 1.47
N ALA A 153 15.21 -35.38 1.48
CA ALA A 153 14.54 -35.95 2.66
C ALA A 153 14.48 -37.49 2.68
N GLY A 154 15.18 -38.18 1.76
CA GLY A 154 15.10 -39.62 1.53
C GLY A 154 16.39 -40.43 1.80
N GLU A 155 17.39 -39.91 2.55
CA GLU A 155 18.55 -40.68 2.98
C GLU A 155 18.70 -40.75 4.51
#